data_249c254b568a8d35fb450251dfbe71e9
#
_entry.id   249c254b568a8d35fb450251dfbe71e9
#
_cell.length_a   1.000
_cell.length_b   1.000
_cell.length_c   1.000
_cell.angle_alpha   90.00
_cell.angle_beta   90.00
_cell.angle_gamma   90.00
#
_symmetry.space_group_name_H-M   'P 1'
#
loop_
_entity.id
_entity.type
_entity.pdbx_description
1 polymer ?
#
loop_
_entity_poly.entity_id
_entity_poly.type
_entity_poly.pdbx_seq_one_letter_code
_entity_poly.pdbx_strand_id
1 'polypeptide(L)'
;MDNLVFVKIGSGIGAGLILGGHPFSGSLGITGEIGHETITDNGVACHCGNRGCLETVASTSVMMALLGTRAPVSTADIVRNALSGDSATLRVLDDAGAAIGRGLASIANLINPEVIVIGGPLAGLDQILLDPIRRGLLRHAVPSVGEATGLVMSSLGDRAEALGAASLVLQSPGLRRA
;
A
#
# COMPACT_ATOMS: atom_id res chain seq x y z
N MET A 1 17.57 4.07 -10.20
CA MET A 1 16.65 3.34 -9.29
C MET A 1 15.97 2.29 -10.13
N ASP A 2 16.41 1.06 -9.95
CA ASP A 2 16.03 -0.03 -10.87
C ASP A 2 14.98 -0.97 -10.26
N ASN A 3 14.91 -1.03 -8.93
CA ASN A 3 13.95 -1.89 -8.23
C ASN A 3 13.10 -1.05 -7.27
N LEU A 4 11.84 -0.87 -7.63
CA LEU A 4 10.88 -0.06 -6.90
C LEU A 4 9.56 -0.83 -6.76
N VAL A 5 8.92 -0.70 -5.60
CA VAL A 5 7.56 -1.16 -5.38
C VAL A 5 6.66 0.04 -5.07
N PHE A 6 5.63 0.25 -5.86
CA PHE A 6 4.58 1.23 -5.57
C PHE A 6 3.40 0.50 -4.95
N VAL A 7 2.96 0.93 -3.78
CA VAL A 7 1.82 0.34 -3.06
C VAL A 7 0.71 1.35 -2.94
N LYS A 8 -0.44 1.02 -3.51
CA LYS A 8 -1.67 1.80 -3.37
C LYS A 8 -2.47 1.28 -2.18
N ILE A 9 -2.75 2.16 -1.21
CA ILE A 9 -3.66 1.91 -0.10
C ILE A 9 -4.95 2.69 -0.38
N GLY A 10 -6.00 1.98 -0.76
CA GLY A 10 -7.32 2.53 -1.10
C GLY A 10 -8.44 1.63 -0.59
N SER A 11 -9.58 1.59 -1.29
CA SER A 11 -10.68 0.65 -1.00
C SER A 11 -10.23 -0.82 -1.06
N GLY A 12 -9.19 -1.11 -1.86
CA GLY A 12 -8.37 -2.30 -1.86
C GLY A 12 -6.89 -1.92 -1.70
N ILE A 13 -6.01 -2.93 -1.59
CA ILE A 13 -4.56 -2.77 -1.48
C ILE A 13 -3.90 -3.56 -2.60
N GLY A 14 -3.08 -2.89 -3.40
CA GLY A 14 -2.35 -3.51 -4.50
C GLY A 14 -0.97 -2.88 -4.67
N ALA A 15 -0.08 -3.57 -5.39
CA ALA A 15 1.25 -3.08 -5.69
C ALA A 15 1.57 -3.12 -7.18
N GLY A 16 2.39 -2.18 -7.62
CA GLY A 16 3.07 -2.22 -8.91
C GLY A 16 4.57 -2.39 -8.69
N LEU A 17 5.22 -3.20 -9.50
CA LEU A 17 6.63 -3.52 -9.38
C LEU A 17 7.40 -3.01 -10.59
N ILE A 18 8.52 -2.36 -10.33
CA ILE A 18 9.57 -2.06 -11.31
C ILE A 18 10.77 -2.91 -10.91
N LEU A 19 11.22 -3.77 -11.81
CA LEU A 19 12.38 -4.64 -11.58
C LEU A 19 13.36 -4.48 -12.74
N GLY A 20 14.63 -4.20 -12.42
CA GLY A 20 15.64 -3.90 -13.43
C GLY A 20 15.28 -2.71 -14.32
N GLY A 21 14.59 -1.71 -13.78
CA GLY A 21 14.13 -0.52 -14.51
C GLY A 21 12.88 -0.72 -15.38
N HIS A 22 12.26 -1.90 -15.36
CA HIS A 22 11.10 -2.22 -16.18
C HIS A 22 9.89 -2.64 -15.36
N PRO A 23 8.64 -2.29 -15.79
CA PRO A 23 7.43 -2.81 -15.18
C PRO A 23 7.40 -4.34 -15.22
N PHE A 24 7.17 -4.96 -14.07
CA PHE A 24 7.06 -6.41 -13.94
C PHE A 24 5.59 -6.82 -13.85
N SER A 25 5.11 -7.57 -14.81
CA SER A 25 3.70 -7.97 -14.93
C SER A 25 3.42 -9.43 -14.59
N GLY A 26 4.48 -10.25 -14.39
CA GLY A 26 4.32 -11.69 -14.18
C GLY A 26 3.85 -12.40 -15.48
N SER A 27 3.60 -13.70 -15.36
CA SER A 27 3.20 -14.53 -16.52
C SER A 27 1.77 -14.29 -16.99
N LEU A 28 0.87 -13.87 -16.10
CA LEU A 28 -0.54 -13.65 -16.39
C LEU A 28 -0.92 -12.16 -16.48
N GLY A 29 0.05 -11.25 -16.36
CA GLY A 29 -0.23 -9.82 -16.27
C GLY A 29 -0.83 -9.38 -14.92
N ILE A 30 -0.88 -10.27 -13.94
CA ILE A 30 -1.42 -10.04 -12.61
C ILE A 30 -0.26 -10.09 -11.62
N THR A 31 0.19 -8.93 -11.16
CA THR A 31 1.31 -8.81 -10.23
C THR A 31 0.96 -7.80 -9.15
N GLY A 32 1.44 -8.03 -7.93
CA GLY A 32 1.28 -7.06 -6.86
C GLY A 32 -0.01 -7.21 -6.05
N GLU A 33 -0.65 -8.36 -6.07
CA GLU A 33 -1.86 -8.68 -5.32
C GLU A 33 -1.60 -8.86 -3.81
N ILE A 34 -0.76 -7.99 -3.23
CA ILE A 34 -0.36 -8.05 -1.81
C ILE A 34 -1.52 -7.88 -0.84
N GLY A 35 -2.60 -7.23 -1.29
CA GLY A 35 -3.84 -7.10 -0.52
C GLY A 35 -4.46 -8.44 -0.15
N HIS A 36 -4.13 -9.49 -0.90
CA HIS A 36 -4.61 -10.86 -0.67
C HIS A 36 -3.60 -11.75 0.06
N GLU A 37 -2.48 -11.21 0.53
CA GLU A 37 -1.59 -11.90 1.45
C GLU A 37 -2.31 -12.13 2.79
N THR A 38 -2.26 -13.36 3.31
CA THR A 38 -2.86 -13.69 4.61
C THR A 38 -2.02 -13.11 5.75
N ILE A 39 -2.56 -12.12 6.44
CA ILE A 39 -1.93 -11.47 7.60
C ILE A 39 -2.42 -12.10 8.92
N THR A 40 -3.64 -12.65 8.92
CA THR A 40 -4.27 -13.25 10.10
C THR A 40 -4.92 -14.57 9.73
N ASP A 41 -4.43 -15.70 10.24
CA ASP A 41 -4.87 -17.06 9.86
C ASP A 41 -6.38 -17.29 10.00
N ASN A 42 -6.99 -16.78 11.06
CA ASN A 42 -8.42 -16.91 11.34
C ASN A 42 -9.20 -15.60 11.13
N GLY A 43 -8.74 -14.75 10.23
CA GLY A 43 -9.33 -13.44 9.96
C GLY A 43 -10.66 -13.51 9.20
N VAL A 44 -11.18 -12.33 8.90
CA VAL A 44 -12.43 -12.13 8.14
C VAL A 44 -12.30 -12.75 6.74
N ALA A 45 -13.40 -13.29 6.22
CA ALA A 45 -13.46 -13.80 4.85
C ALA A 45 -13.21 -12.64 3.84
N CYS A 46 -12.33 -12.88 2.89
CA CYS A 46 -12.03 -11.96 1.79
C CYS A 46 -12.84 -12.36 0.55
N HIS A 47 -13.14 -11.39 -0.30
CA HIS A 47 -13.83 -11.64 -1.58
C HIS A 47 -13.02 -12.53 -2.54
N CYS A 48 -11.70 -12.65 -2.35
CA CYS A 48 -10.87 -13.58 -3.13
C CYS A 48 -11.07 -15.06 -2.76
N GLY A 49 -11.85 -15.36 -1.73
CA GLY A 49 -12.10 -16.71 -1.22
C GLY A 49 -11.23 -17.10 -0.01
N ASN A 50 -10.17 -16.39 0.27
CA ASN A 50 -9.31 -16.60 1.43
C ASN A 50 -9.86 -15.91 2.70
N ARG A 51 -9.14 -16.06 3.82
CA ARG A 51 -9.42 -15.36 5.08
C ARG A 51 -8.21 -14.57 5.55
N GLY A 52 -8.48 -13.47 6.25
CA GLY A 52 -7.45 -12.67 6.91
C GLY A 52 -6.46 -11.99 5.97
N CYS A 53 -6.88 -11.71 4.73
CA CYS A 53 -6.10 -10.96 3.77
C CYS A 53 -5.77 -9.56 4.30
N LEU A 54 -4.63 -9.01 3.94
CA LEU A 54 -4.20 -7.66 4.32
C LEU A 54 -5.30 -6.61 4.04
N GLU A 55 -5.99 -6.72 2.90
CA GLU A 55 -7.09 -5.84 2.52
C GLU A 55 -8.25 -5.85 3.52
N THR A 56 -8.55 -7.00 4.13
CA THR A 56 -9.62 -7.14 5.14
C THR A 56 -9.24 -6.55 6.50
N VAL A 57 -8.01 -6.09 6.65
CA VAL A 57 -7.49 -5.51 7.90
C VAL A 57 -7.13 -4.03 7.73
N ALA A 58 -6.59 -3.65 6.58
CA ALA A 58 -5.91 -2.37 6.41
C ALA A 58 -6.35 -1.53 5.20
N SER A 59 -7.43 -1.92 4.47
CA SER A 59 -7.98 -1.07 3.42
C SER A 59 -8.70 0.16 4.00
N THR A 60 -8.83 1.22 3.20
CA THR A 60 -9.59 2.40 3.62
C THR A 60 -11.06 2.08 3.89
N SER A 61 -11.62 1.08 3.19
CA SER A 61 -12.99 0.59 3.44
C SER A 61 -13.13 0.04 4.86
N VAL A 62 -12.14 -0.72 5.34
CA VAL A 62 -12.12 -1.25 6.71
C VAL A 62 -11.93 -0.13 7.73
N MET A 63 -11.00 0.80 7.48
CA MET A 63 -10.77 1.95 8.36
C MET A 63 -12.05 2.78 8.51
N MET A 64 -12.74 3.07 7.39
CA MET A 64 -14.00 3.80 7.40
C MET A 64 -15.10 3.05 8.18
N ALA A 65 -15.18 1.73 8.04
CA ALA A 65 -16.14 0.92 8.78
C ALA A 65 -15.88 0.92 10.29
N LEU A 66 -14.62 0.85 10.70
CA LEU A 66 -14.22 0.89 12.11
C LEU A 66 -14.52 2.26 12.76
N LEU A 67 -14.30 3.35 12.03
CA LEU A 67 -14.51 4.71 12.51
C LEU A 67 -15.96 5.17 12.34
N GLY A 68 -16.67 4.64 11.36
CA GLY A 68 -18.02 5.03 10.99
C GLY A 68 -19.14 4.41 11.80
N THR A 69 -18.88 3.85 12.98
CA THR A 69 -19.88 3.15 13.81
C THR A 69 -21.05 4.03 14.29
N ARG A 70 -20.84 5.35 14.36
CA ARG A 70 -21.87 6.32 14.78
C ARG A 70 -22.39 7.19 13.65
N ALA A 71 -21.57 7.45 12.63
CA ALA A 71 -21.92 8.22 11.43
C ALA A 71 -20.97 7.79 10.30
N PRO A 72 -21.40 7.85 9.02
CA PRO A 72 -20.53 7.57 7.88
C PRO A 72 -19.28 8.45 7.89
N VAL A 73 -18.12 7.83 7.61
CA VAL A 73 -16.82 8.48 7.57
C VAL A 73 -16.21 8.27 6.17
N SER A 74 -15.67 9.32 5.58
CA SER A 74 -14.94 9.27 4.32
C SER A 74 -13.43 9.22 4.55
N THR A 75 -12.66 8.92 3.50
CA THR A 75 -11.19 9.01 3.55
C THR A 75 -10.68 10.41 3.85
N ALA A 76 -11.37 11.44 3.36
CA ALA A 76 -11.07 12.85 3.69
C ALA A 76 -11.28 13.15 5.18
N ASP A 77 -12.30 12.52 5.80
CA ASP A 77 -12.54 12.64 7.24
C ASP A 77 -11.43 11.95 8.03
N ILE A 78 -10.97 10.78 7.59
CA ILE A 78 -9.82 10.09 8.22
C ILE A 78 -8.59 11.00 8.22
N VAL A 79 -8.26 11.60 7.07
CA VAL A 79 -7.12 12.51 6.95
C VAL A 79 -7.29 13.72 7.88
N ARG A 80 -8.45 14.39 7.84
CA ARG A 80 -8.73 15.55 8.68
C ARG A 80 -8.65 15.23 10.17
N ASN A 81 -9.26 14.13 10.60
CA ASN A 81 -9.30 13.72 12.00
C ASN A 81 -7.89 13.30 12.50
N ALA A 82 -7.12 12.59 11.69
CA ALA A 82 -5.75 12.25 12.03
C ALA A 82 -4.87 13.48 12.21
N LEU A 83 -4.96 14.45 11.28
CA LEU A 83 -4.21 15.70 11.38
C LEU A 83 -4.64 16.58 12.57
N SER A 84 -5.88 16.46 13.05
CA SER A 84 -6.35 17.10 14.27
C SER A 84 -6.01 16.33 15.56
N GLY A 85 -5.37 15.17 15.47
CA GLY A 85 -4.94 14.38 16.62
C GLY A 85 -6.04 13.50 17.24
N ASP A 86 -7.11 13.18 16.47
CA ASP A 86 -8.16 12.27 16.97
C ASP A 86 -7.60 10.89 17.33
N SER A 87 -7.70 10.53 18.60
CA SER A 87 -7.07 9.32 19.12
C SER A 87 -7.63 8.02 18.56
N ALA A 88 -8.91 7.99 18.20
CA ALA A 88 -9.52 6.80 17.59
C ALA A 88 -9.01 6.60 16.18
N THR A 89 -8.96 7.65 15.39
CA THR A 89 -8.41 7.62 14.03
C THR A 89 -6.93 7.25 14.02
N LEU A 90 -6.13 7.83 14.94
CA LEU A 90 -4.70 7.52 15.04
C LEU A 90 -4.46 6.04 15.40
N ARG A 91 -5.28 5.43 16.27
CA ARG A 91 -5.17 3.99 16.58
C ARG A 91 -5.49 3.12 15.38
N VAL A 92 -6.56 3.42 14.66
CA VAL A 92 -6.93 2.67 13.44
C VAL A 92 -5.82 2.75 12.39
N LEU A 93 -5.20 3.91 12.22
CA LEU A 93 -4.06 4.10 11.31
C LEU A 93 -2.81 3.37 11.79
N ASP A 94 -2.55 3.33 13.09
CA ASP A 94 -1.43 2.60 13.68
C ASP A 94 -1.55 1.10 13.44
N ASP A 95 -2.71 0.52 13.74
CA ASP A 95 -2.99 -0.90 13.54
C ASP A 95 -2.91 -1.30 12.06
N ALA A 96 -3.55 -0.51 11.19
CA ALA A 96 -3.53 -0.73 9.75
C ALA A 96 -2.11 -0.58 9.18
N GLY A 97 -1.38 0.46 9.60
CA GLY A 97 0.00 0.68 9.18
C GLY A 97 0.93 -0.46 9.58
N ALA A 98 0.78 -0.97 10.81
CA ALA A 98 1.56 -2.13 11.27
C ALA A 98 1.27 -3.39 10.43
N ALA A 99 0.00 -3.63 10.07
CA ALA A 99 -0.39 -4.75 9.20
C ALA A 99 0.17 -4.59 7.79
N ILE A 100 0.09 -3.38 7.22
CA ILE A 100 0.68 -3.06 5.90
C ILE A 100 2.19 -3.32 5.94
N GLY A 101 2.89 -2.80 6.96
CA GLY A 101 4.33 -3.00 7.11
C GLY A 101 4.72 -4.49 7.18
N ARG A 102 3.90 -5.33 7.82
CA ARG A 102 4.08 -6.78 7.82
C ARG A 102 4.00 -7.37 6.40
N GLY A 103 2.98 -7.00 5.61
CA GLY A 103 2.87 -7.46 4.22
C GLY A 103 4.03 -6.94 3.34
N LEU A 104 4.45 -5.71 3.55
CA LEU A 104 5.61 -5.14 2.84
C LEU A 104 6.92 -5.85 3.18
N ALA A 105 7.06 -6.40 4.37
CA ALA A 105 8.24 -7.18 4.74
C ALA A 105 8.39 -8.45 3.90
N SER A 106 7.29 -9.12 3.52
CA SER A 106 7.33 -10.25 2.60
C SER A 106 7.89 -9.84 1.24
N ILE A 107 7.43 -8.72 0.69
CA ILE A 107 7.94 -8.17 -0.57
C ILE A 107 9.42 -7.78 -0.43
N ALA A 108 9.77 -7.05 0.63
CA ALA A 108 11.14 -6.61 0.86
C ALA A 108 12.10 -7.81 0.94
N ASN A 109 11.74 -8.85 1.67
CA ASN A 109 12.54 -10.06 1.80
C ASN A 109 12.69 -10.85 0.48
N LEU A 110 11.70 -10.81 -0.42
CA LEU A 110 11.71 -11.55 -1.69
C LEU A 110 12.40 -10.78 -2.82
N ILE A 111 12.18 -9.47 -2.89
CA ILE A 111 12.58 -8.64 -4.05
C ILE A 111 13.76 -7.74 -3.70
N ASN A 112 13.93 -7.39 -2.40
CA ASN A 112 14.94 -6.45 -1.92
C ASN A 112 14.93 -5.13 -2.73
N PRO A 113 13.80 -4.40 -2.77
CA PRO A 113 13.69 -3.17 -3.54
C PRO A 113 14.51 -2.05 -2.91
N GLU A 114 14.99 -1.12 -3.73
CA GLU A 114 15.66 0.10 -3.26
C GLU A 114 14.68 1.00 -2.48
N VAL A 115 13.42 1.04 -2.93
CA VAL A 115 12.38 1.88 -2.32
C VAL A 115 10.99 1.27 -2.46
N ILE A 116 10.18 1.46 -1.43
CA ILE A 116 8.74 1.23 -1.43
C ILE A 116 8.07 2.59 -1.35
N VAL A 117 7.21 2.88 -2.32
CA VAL A 117 6.44 4.14 -2.42
C VAL A 117 5.00 3.88 -2.03
N ILE A 118 4.50 4.57 -1.02
CA ILE A 118 3.12 4.46 -0.56
C ILE A 118 2.27 5.54 -1.23
N GLY A 119 1.18 5.14 -1.88
CA GLY A 119 0.23 6.03 -2.54
C GLY A 119 -1.21 5.73 -2.16
N GLY A 120 -2.13 6.50 -2.72
CA GLY A 120 -3.57 6.40 -2.47
C GLY A 120 -4.11 7.59 -1.68
N PRO A 121 -5.43 7.58 -1.34
CA PRO A 121 -6.12 8.73 -0.76
C PRO A 121 -5.64 9.15 0.65
N LEU A 122 -4.83 8.31 1.30
CA LEU A 122 -4.22 8.61 2.61
C LEU A 122 -2.82 9.22 2.50
N ALA A 123 -2.31 9.50 1.30
CA ALA A 123 -0.96 10.03 1.09
C ALA A 123 -0.70 11.36 1.82
N GLY A 124 -1.74 12.17 2.07
CA GLY A 124 -1.63 13.41 2.84
C GLY A 124 -1.31 13.24 4.34
N LEU A 125 -1.29 12.00 4.85
CA LEU A 125 -0.95 11.71 6.25
C LEU A 125 0.56 11.66 6.51
N ASP A 126 1.36 11.49 5.47
CA ASP A 126 2.83 11.44 5.53
C ASP A 126 3.34 10.57 6.70
N GLN A 127 4.08 11.12 7.65
CA GLN A 127 4.69 10.36 8.74
C GLN A 127 3.66 9.67 9.66
N ILE A 128 2.46 10.22 9.80
CA ILE A 128 1.38 9.59 10.61
C ILE A 128 1.09 8.17 10.11
N LEU A 129 1.14 7.95 8.80
CA LEU A 129 0.93 6.62 8.20
C LEU A 129 2.26 5.88 7.95
N LEU A 130 3.33 6.57 7.55
CA LEU A 130 4.62 5.94 7.26
C LEU A 130 5.27 5.32 8.50
N ASP A 131 5.17 5.95 9.66
CA ASP A 131 5.83 5.46 10.88
C ASP A 131 5.30 4.09 11.32
N PRO A 132 3.98 3.84 11.44
CA PRO A 132 3.49 2.50 11.76
C PRO A 132 3.82 1.48 10.67
N ILE A 133 3.80 1.85 9.39
CA ILE A 133 4.24 0.98 8.29
C ILE A 133 5.71 0.61 8.46
N ARG A 134 6.57 1.59 8.73
CA ARG A 134 8.01 1.36 8.95
C ARG A 134 8.26 0.44 10.14
N ARG A 135 7.57 0.64 11.26
CA ARG A 135 7.68 -0.27 12.41
C ARG A 135 7.29 -1.71 12.06
N GLY A 136 6.19 -1.87 11.32
CA GLY A 136 5.75 -3.18 10.84
C GLY A 136 6.76 -3.83 9.89
N LEU A 137 7.30 -3.07 8.95
CA LEU A 137 8.33 -3.54 8.00
C LEU A 137 9.59 -4.01 8.75
N LEU A 138 10.17 -3.15 9.60
CA LEU A 138 11.39 -3.46 10.34
C LEU A 138 11.24 -4.67 11.30
N ARG A 139 10.04 -4.86 11.84
CA ARG A 139 9.76 -5.98 12.75
C ARG A 139 9.74 -7.34 12.04
N HIS A 140 9.37 -7.39 10.77
CA HIS A 140 9.12 -8.64 10.03
C HIS A 140 10.08 -8.88 8.87
N ALA A 141 10.82 -7.88 8.42
CA ALA A 141 11.86 -8.04 7.42
C ALA A 141 13.17 -8.57 8.04
N VAL A 142 14.01 -9.18 7.20
CA VAL A 142 15.42 -9.43 7.57
C VAL A 142 16.06 -8.06 7.89
N PRO A 143 16.77 -7.91 9.01
CA PRO A 143 17.25 -6.59 9.48
C PRO A 143 17.97 -5.78 8.40
N SER A 144 18.93 -6.38 7.71
CA SER A 144 19.69 -5.70 6.64
C SER A 144 18.82 -5.27 5.45
N VAL A 145 17.75 -6.01 5.16
CA VAL A 145 16.79 -5.67 4.09
C VAL A 145 15.88 -4.53 4.53
N GLY A 146 15.30 -4.65 5.74
CA GLY A 146 14.39 -3.63 6.27
C GLY A 146 15.08 -2.27 6.44
N GLU A 147 16.34 -2.25 6.90
CA GLU A 147 17.13 -1.03 7.08
C GLU A 147 17.53 -0.39 5.73
N ALA A 148 17.86 -1.22 4.73
CA ALA A 148 18.27 -0.75 3.41
C ALA A 148 17.09 -0.29 2.53
N THR A 149 15.88 -0.80 2.75
CA THR A 149 14.71 -0.47 1.95
C THR A 149 14.18 0.93 2.29
N GLY A 150 14.24 1.86 1.34
CA GLY A 150 13.60 3.16 1.47
C GLY A 150 12.08 3.02 1.58
N LEU A 151 11.45 3.84 2.43
CA LEU A 151 10.00 3.91 2.52
C LEU A 151 9.59 5.37 2.46
N VAL A 152 8.80 5.73 1.44
CA VAL A 152 8.43 7.12 1.16
C VAL A 152 6.96 7.24 0.75
N MET A 153 6.38 8.43 0.98
CA MET A 153 5.06 8.76 0.49
C MET A 153 5.13 9.26 -0.96
N SER A 154 4.16 8.87 -1.78
CA SER A 154 4.00 9.35 -3.15
C SER A 154 3.62 10.84 -3.16
N SER A 155 4.33 11.62 -3.96
CA SER A 155 3.99 13.03 -4.23
C SER A 155 2.99 13.20 -5.38
N LEU A 156 2.56 12.12 -6.03
CA LEU A 156 1.68 12.20 -7.22
C LEU A 156 0.21 12.45 -6.86
N GLY A 157 -0.19 12.22 -5.60
CA GLY A 157 -1.56 12.39 -5.13
C GLY A 157 -2.57 11.60 -5.98
N ASP A 158 -3.74 12.16 -6.21
CA ASP A 158 -4.84 11.54 -6.99
C ASP A 158 -4.50 11.33 -8.48
N ARG A 159 -3.40 11.91 -8.96
CA ARG A 159 -2.95 11.76 -10.35
C ARG A 159 -2.11 10.51 -10.59
N ALA A 160 -1.71 9.78 -9.56
CA ALA A 160 -0.78 8.65 -9.67
C ALA A 160 -1.26 7.60 -10.69
N GLU A 161 -2.54 7.23 -10.63
CA GLU A 161 -3.12 6.21 -11.51
C GLU A 161 -3.18 6.69 -12.98
N ALA A 162 -3.65 7.90 -13.20
CA ALA A 162 -3.75 8.49 -14.54
C ALA A 162 -2.37 8.65 -15.18
N LEU A 163 -1.38 9.12 -14.42
CA LEU A 163 0.01 9.26 -14.88
C LEU A 163 0.65 7.90 -15.16
N GLY A 164 0.40 6.90 -14.31
CA GLY A 164 0.87 5.53 -14.52
C GLY A 164 0.28 4.92 -15.79
N ALA A 165 -1.03 5.02 -16.00
CA ALA A 165 -1.70 4.54 -17.20
C ALA A 165 -1.18 5.24 -18.48
N ALA A 166 -1.03 6.58 -18.44
CA ALA A 166 -0.48 7.34 -19.56
C ALA A 166 0.96 6.91 -19.88
N SER A 167 1.78 6.68 -18.85
CA SER A 167 3.17 6.21 -19.02
C SER A 167 3.24 4.84 -19.70
N LEU A 168 2.36 3.90 -19.35
CA LEU A 168 2.29 2.58 -19.99
C LEU A 168 1.91 2.69 -21.47
N VAL A 169 0.94 3.56 -21.81
CA VAL A 169 0.54 3.82 -23.19
C VAL A 169 1.71 4.40 -23.99
N LEU A 170 2.42 5.39 -23.46
CA LEU A 170 3.56 6.03 -24.13
C LEU A 170 4.76 5.08 -24.31
N GLN A 171 4.90 4.06 -23.48
CA GLN A 171 5.94 3.04 -23.60
C GLN A 171 5.57 1.90 -24.55
N SER A 172 4.29 1.79 -24.93
CA SER A 172 3.82 0.73 -25.84
C SER A 172 4.38 0.93 -27.25
N PRO A 173 5.06 -0.08 -27.84
CA PRO A 173 5.73 0.07 -29.14
C PRO A 173 4.83 0.46 -30.30
N GLY A 174 3.52 0.18 -30.19
CA GLY A 174 2.53 0.45 -31.25
C GLY A 174 2.17 1.92 -31.43
N LEU A 175 2.35 2.79 -30.42
CA LEU A 175 2.00 4.21 -30.49
C LEU A 175 3.18 5.12 -30.90
N ARG A 176 4.39 4.59 -30.98
CA ARG A 176 5.57 5.36 -31.44
C ARG A 176 5.68 5.49 -32.97
N ARG A 177 4.69 4.98 -33.73
CA ARG A 177 4.70 4.96 -35.21
C ARG A 177 3.55 5.75 -35.83
N ALA A 178 2.93 6.66 -35.13
CA ALA A 178 1.92 7.57 -35.68
C ALA A 178 2.45 9.00 -35.73
#